data_8f66acea799a311878d3257b0b4f579e
#
_entry.id   8f66acea799a311878d3257b0b4f579e
#
_cell.length_a   1.000
_cell.length_b   1.000
_cell.length_c   1.000
_cell.angle_alpha   90.00
_cell.angle_beta   90.00
_cell.angle_gamma   90.00
#
_symmetry.space_group_name_H-M   'P 1'
#
loop_
_entity.id
_entity.type
_entity.pdbx_description
1 polymer ?
#
loop_
_entity_poly.entity_id
_entity_poly.type
_entity_poly.pdbx_seq_one_letter_code
_entity_poly.pdbx_strand_id
1 'polypeptide(L)'
;MSSESIYVLKLQKGKYYVGKTNNVIKRYEEHSNGRGSAWTSKYPPVSLVETRAMQSIHDENNITKDFMKKYGVENVRGGSYTQIKLDDSVISVLNNEFLGNTDKCFKCGLAGHFASKCKKREEPAEEVWECEYCNRTFTTRFGCSIHEKSCAKPVKLPGTCYRCGREGHYSPDCYASRHIKGYQIE
;
A
#
# COMPACT_ATOMS: atom_id res chain seq x y z
N MET A 1 18.47 22.54 36.08
CA MET A 1 17.41 22.37 35.06
C MET A 1 17.88 21.26 34.13
N SER A 2 17.21 20.11 34.12
CA SER A 2 17.56 19.01 33.18
C SER A 2 17.17 19.44 31.77
N SER A 3 18.17 19.60 30.89
CA SER A 3 17.94 19.92 29.47
C SER A 3 17.30 18.73 28.78
N GLU A 4 16.21 18.96 28.07
CA GLU A 4 15.63 17.91 27.18
C GLU A 4 16.61 17.57 26.08
N SER A 5 16.65 16.30 25.72
CA SER A 5 17.46 15.76 24.63
C SER A 5 16.60 15.07 23.60
N ILE A 6 16.95 15.23 22.34
CA ILE A 6 16.41 14.44 21.23
C ILE A 6 17.23 13.16 21.13
N TYR A 7 16.58 12.04 20.96
CA TYR A 7 17.20 10.75 20.72
C TYR A 7 16.64 10.10 19.47
N VAL A 8 17.47 9.32 18.81
CA VAL A 8 17.10 8.55 17.62
C VAL A 8 17.39 7.08 17.86
N LEU A 9 16.37 6.24 17.71
CA LEU A 9 16.46 4.80 17.81
C LEU A 9 16.45 4.17 16.43
N LYS A 10 17.35 3.21 16.19
CA LYS A 10 17.23 2.24 15.12
C LYS A 10 16.38 1.10 15.64
N LEU A 11 15.36 0.74 14.88
CA LEU A 11 14.41 -0.32 15.20
C LEU A 11 14.60 -1.52 14.27
N GLN A 12 13.95 -2.61 14.60
CA GLN A 12 13.91 -3.78 13.73
C GLN A 12 13.34 -3.45 12.34
N LYS A 13 13.67 -4.26 11.33
CA LYS A 13 13.27 -4.13 9.92
C LYS A 13 13.66 -2.78 9.29
N GLY A 14 14.79 -2.21 9.72
CA GLY A 14 15.29 -0.94 9.15
C GLY A 14 14.44 0.29 9.48
N LYS A 15 13.62 0.24 10.52
CA LYS A 15 12.79 1.36 10.95
C LYS A 15 13.56 2.26 11.93
N TYR A 16 13.05 3.49 12.11
CA TYR A 16 13.62 4.49 13.02
C TYR A 16 12.53 5.16 13.84
N TYR A 17 12.92 5.63 15.01
CA TYR A 17 12.08 6.44 15.88
C TYR A 17 12.86 7.61 16.42
N VAL A 18 12.28 8.81 16.34
CA VAL A 18 12.82 10.04 16.92
C VAL A 18 11.91 10.45 18.07
N GLY A 19 12.50 10.79 19.19
CA GLY A 19 11.75 11.24 20.35
C GLY A 19 12.55 12.22 21.20
N LYS A 20 11.92 12.81 22.19
CA LYS A 20 12.54 13.70 23.18
C LYS A 20 12.37 13.17 24.59
N THR A 21 13.32 13.46 25.45
CA THR A 21 13.31 13.04 26.85
C THR A 21 14.33 13.81 27.69
N ASN A 22 14.10 13.85 28.99
CA ASN A 22 15.08 14.32 29.97
C ASN A 22 16.06 13.21 30.41
N ASN A 23 15.73 11.94 30.14
CA ASN A 23 16.54 10.78 30.49
C ASN A 23 16.51 9.73 29.38
N VAL A 24 17.55 9.73 28.56
CA VAL A 24 17.66 8.87 27.38
C VAL A 24 17.73 7.39 27.75
N ILE A 25 18.45 7.05 28.83
CA ILE A 25 18.63 5.64 29.26
C ILE A 25 17.29 5.06 29.68
N LYS A 26 16.57 5.74 30.59
CA LYS A 26 15.25 5.32 31.05
C LYS A 26 14.28 5.20 29.87
N ARG A 27 14.30 6.18 28.95
CA ARG A 27 13.40 6.17 27.79
C ARG A 27 13.69 5.05 26.82
N TYR A 28 14.96 4.71 26.61
CA TYR A 28 15.37 3.54 25.83
C TYR A 28 14.86 2.23 26.43
N GLU A 29 14.98 2.06 27.75
CA GLU A 29 14.46 0.90 28.47
C GLU A 29 12.93 0.78 28.35
N GLU A 30 12.20 1.90 28.46
CA GLU A 30 10.75 1.91 28.25
C GLU A 30 10.36 1.43 26.86
N HIS A 31 11.07 1.88 25.81
CA HIS A 31 10.86 1.42 24.45
C HIS A 31 11.21 -0.06 24.29
N SER A 32 12.30 -0.52 24.85
CA SER A 32 12.77 -1.91 24.81
C SER A 32 11.81 -2.87 25.50
N ASN A 33 11.13 -2.40 26.56
CA ASN A 33 10.14 -3.16 27.31
C ASN A 33 8.71 -3.03 26.72
N GLY A 34 8.56 -2.46 25.51
CA GLY A 34 7.28 -2.30 24.84
C GLY A 34 6.35 -1.23 25.44
N ARG A 35 6.85 -0.43 26.39
CA ARG A 35 6.11 0.67 27.05
C ARG A 35 6.33 2.04 26.37
N GLY A 36 6.90 2.05 25.19
CA GLY A 36 7.13 3.24 24.40
C GLY A 36 5.93 3.63 23.50
N SER A 37 6.22 4.04 22.27
CA SER A 37 5.18 4.34 21.29
C SER A 37 4.66 3.07 20.63
N ALA A 38 3.46 3.13 20.00
CA ALA A 38 2.93 2.03 19.22
C ALA A 38 3.88 1.57 18.10
N TRP A 39 4.67 2.50 17.55
CA TRP A 39 5.68 2.21 16.53
C TRP A 39 6.83 1.39 17.08
N THR A 40 7.37 1.74 18.25
CA THR A 40 8.47 1.01 18.89
C THR A 40 8.02 -0.31 19.51
N SER A 41 6.76 -0.44 19.89
CA SER A 41 6.16 -1.72 20.30
C SER A 41 6.04 -2.68 19.11
N LYS A 42 5.69 -2.16 17.92
CA LYS A 42 5.61 -2.95 16.69
C LYS A 42 6.98 -3.32 16.12
N TYR A 43 7.94 -2.43 16.27
CA TYR A 43 9.32 -2.58 15.79
C TYR A 43 10.28 -2.31 16.96
N PRO A 44 10.64 -3.32 17.75
CA PRO A 44 11.51 -3.14 18.93
C PRO A 44 12.83 -2.46 18.61
N PRO A 45 13.38 -1.65 19.54
CA PRO A 45 14.67 -1.01 19.40
C PRO A 45 15.81 -2.02 19.22
N VAL A 46 16.74 -1.68 18.34
CA VAL A 46 17.98 -2.43 18.11
C VAL A 46 19.16 -1.68 18.71
N SER A 47 19.19 -0.37 18.52
CA SER A 47 20.25 0.49 19.06
C SER A 47 19.84 1.96 19.15
N LEU A 48 20.49 2.69 20.05
CA LEU A 48 20.50 4.14 20.08
C LEU A 48 21.50 4.63 19.02
N VAL A 49 21.02 5.42 18.05
CA VAL A 49 21.84 5.92 16.93
C VAL A 49 22.49 7.25 17.29
N GLU A 50 21.69 8.15 17.91
CA GLU A 50 22.10 9.50 18.12
C GLU A 50 21.36 10.11 19.32
N THR A 51 22.06 11.04 20.01
CA THR A 51 21.49 11.87 21.06
C THR A 51 22.01 13.28 20.87
N ARG A 52 21.09 14.28 20.90
CA ARG A 52 21.43 15.71 20.81
C ARG A 52 20.70 16.50 21.91
N ALA A 53 21.31 17.53 22.43
CA ALA A 53 20.61 18.52 23.29
C ALA A 53 19.53 19.21 22.42
N MET A 54 18.32 19.33 22.96
CA MET A 54 17.24 20.07 22.32
C MET A 54 17.52 21.56 22.40
N GLN A 55 17.50 22.28 21.29
CA GLN A 55 17.71 23.71 21.17
C GLN A 55 16.40 24.48 20.91
N SER A 56 15.45 23.79 20.23
CA SER A 56 14.15 24.35 19.85
C SER A 56 13.04 23.31 20.04
N ILE A 57 11.84 23.80 20.34
CA ILE A 57 10.62 22.95 20.40
C ILE A 57 10.32 22.25 19.10
N HIS A 58 10.89 22.69 17.98
CA HIS A 58 10.70 22.15 16.65
C HIS A 58 11.73 21.06 16.29
N ASP A 59 12.78 20.88 17.08
CA ASP A 59 13.90 20.00 16.74
C ASP A 59 13.47 18.54 16.55
N GLU A 60 12.57 18.04 17.39
CA GLU A 60 12.04 16.68 17.25
C GLU A 60 11.38 16.46 15.88
N ASN A 61 10.55 17.40 15.44
CA ASN A 61 9.90 17.34 14.13
C ASN A 61 10.89 17.49 12.98
N ASN A 62 11.84 18.40 13.09
CA ASN A 62 12.84 18.65 12.07
C ASN A 62 13.73 17.42 11.86
N ILE A 63 14.26 16.85 12.95
CA ILE A 63 15.07 15.63 12.89
C ILE A 63 14.25 14.45 12.39
N THR A 64 12.98 14.33 12.76
CA THR A 64 12.09 13.30 12.22
C THR A 64 11.97 13.41 10.70
N LYS A 65 11.75 14.62 10.18
CA LYS A 65 11.68 14.90 8.73
C LYS A 65 13.01 14.63 8.02
N ASP A 66 14.14 15.00 8.62
CA ASP A 66 15.47 14.70 8.06
C ASP A 66 15.70 13.19 7.92
N PHE A 67 15.32 12.44 8.95
CA PHE A 67 15.38 10.98 8.88
C PHE A 67 14.38 10.40 7.87
N MET A 68 13.16 10.95 7.76
CA MET A 68 12.18 10.56 6.73
C MET A 68 12.72 10.83 5.31
N LYS A 69 13.40 11.96 5.10
CA LYS A 69 14.04 12.29 3.83
C LYS A 69 15.15 11.31 3.46
N LYS A 70 15.92 10.86 4.47
CA LYS A 70 17.07 9.96 4.27
C LYS A 70 16.66 8.49 4.12
N TYR A 71 15.70 8.03 4.92
CA TYR A 71 15.36 6.61 5.05
C TYR A 71 13.97 6.26 4.51
N GLY A 72 13.22 7.26 4.04
CA GLY A 72 11.85 7.12 3.54
C GLY A 72 10.78 7.37 4.62
N VAL A 73 9.68 8.00 4.23
CA VAL A 73 8.56 8.37 5.11
C VAL A 73 7.96 7.15 5.81
N GLU A 74 7.91 6.01 5.12
CA GLU A 74 7.36 4.75 5.65
C GLU A 74 8.22 4.10 6.74
N ASN A 75 9.48 4.54 6.90
CA ASN A 75 10.45 3.90 7.77
C ASN A 75 10.73 4.67 9.06
N VAL A 76 10.19 5.88 9.21
CA VAL A 76 10.51 6.76 10.33
C VAL A 76 9.24 7.27 11.00
N ARG A 77 9.25 7.29 12.33
CA ARG A 77 8.19 7.91 13.15
C ARG A 77 8.82 8.76 14.23
N GLY A 78 8.10 9.78 14.71
CA GLY A 78 8.54 10.69 15.78
C GLY A 78 7.82 12.03 15.72
N GLY A 79 8.02 12.88 16.72
CA GLY A 79 7.38 14.18 16.80
C GLY A 79 5.87 14.12 16.59
N SER A 80 5.36 14.89 15.65
CA SER A 80 3.93 14.89 15.26
C SER A 80 3.51 13.69 14.42
N TYR A 81 4.45 12.84 13.96
CA TYR A 81 4.21 11.70 13.06
C TYR A 81 4.30 10.37 13.81
N THR A 82 3.37 10.14 14.76
CA THR A 82 3.41 8.98 15.67
C THR A 82 2.52 7.81 15.22
N GLN A 83 1.64 8.01 14.26
CA GLN A 83 0.73 6.99 13.75
C GLN A 83 1.52 5.84 13.10
N ILE A 84 1.06 4.59 13.30
CA ILE A 84 1.69 3.41 12.67
C ILE A 84 1.64 3.51 11.14
N LYS A 85 0.49 3.92 10.59
CA LYS A 85 0.31 4.26 9.17
C LYS A 85 -0.06 5.73 9.08
N LEU A 86 0.73 6.52 8.37
CA LEU A 86 0.39 7.91 8.06
C LEU A 86 -0.64 7.94 6.94
N ASP A 87 -1.52 8.94 6.99
CA ASP A 87 -2.49 9.18 5.94
C ASP A 87 -1.81 9.60 4.64
N ASP A 88 -2.37 9.22 3.50
CA ASP A 88 -1.80 9.50 2.18
C ASP A 88 -1.66 11.02 1.92
N SER A 89 -2.57 11.82 2.48
CA SER A 89 -2.48 13.27 2.45
C SER A 89 -1.24 13.81 3.17
N VAL A 90 -0.92 13.28 4.35
CA VAL A 90 0.28 13.64 5.11
C VAL A 90 1.54 13.23 4.36
N ILE A 91 1.57 12.04 3.80
CA ILE A 91 2.68 11.53 2.97
C ILE A 91 2.90 12.44 1.77
N SER A 92 1.83 12.85 1.08
CA SER A 92 1.90 13.77 -0.08
C SER A 92 2.49 15.12 0.30
N VAL A 93 2.06 15.70 1.43
CA VAL A 93 2.59 16.98 1.93
C VAL A 93 4.09 16.86 2.25
N LEU A 94 4.50 15.81 2.96
CA LEU A 94 5.91 15.57 3.29
C LEU A 94 6.77 15.39 2.04
N ASN A 95 6.31 14.61 1.07
CA ASN A 95 7.02 14.40 -0.18
C ASN A 95 7.16 15.70 -0.97
N ASN A 96 6.13 16.54 -1.03
CA ASN A 96 6.18 17.84 -1.66
C ASN A 96 7.16 18.78 -0.94
N GLU A 97 7.17 18.80 0.39
CA GLU A 97 8.12 19.57 1.20
C GLU A 97 9.57 19.12 0.91
N PHE A 98 9.80 17.79 0.83
CA PHE A 98 11.13 17.24 0.55
C PHE A 98 11.61 17.53 -0.87
N LEU A 99 10.73 17.54 -1.86
CA LEU A 99 11.03 17.92 -3.23
C LEU A 99 11.30 19.40 -3.37
N GLY A 100 10.51 20.26 -2.68
CA GLY A 100 10.68 21.71 -2.70
C GLY A 100 12.05 22.17 -2.21
N ASN A 101 12.61 21.48 -1.23
CA ASN A 101 13.95 21.75 -0.71
C ASN A 101 15.10 21.29 -1.63
N THR A 102 14.81 20.65 -2.77
CA THR A 102 15.81 20.08 -3.68
C THR A 102 15.75 20.64 -5.10
N ASP A 103 14.97 21.71 -5.35
CA ASP A 103 14.72 22.29 -6.69
C ASP A 103 14.31 21.25 -7.75
N LYS A 104 13.67 20.17 -7.31
CA LYS A 104 13.16 19.10 -8.18
C LYS A 104 11.71 19.36 -8.55
N CYS A 105 11.36 18.97 -9.76
CA CYS A 105 9.99 19.04 -10.26
C CYS A 105 9.04 18.19 -9.41
N PHE A 106 7.95 18.76 -8.89
CA PHE A 106 6.94 18.06 -8.10
C PHE A 106 6.17 16.97 -8.89
N LYS A 107 6.19 17.01 -10.24
CA LYS A 107 5.52 16.03 -11.10
C LYS A 107 6.38 14.83 -11.46
N CYS A 108 7.67 15.02 -11.68
CA CYS A 108 8.55 13.96 -12.17
C CYS A 108 9.77 13.67 -11.28
N GLY A 109 10.02 14.48 -10.23
CA GLY A 109 11.16 14.33 -9.32
C GLY A 109 12.53 14.69 -9.90
N LEU A 110 12.62 15.15 -11.17
CA LEU A 110 13.87 15.53 -11.81
C LEU A 110 14.20 17.00 -11.55
N ALA A 111 15.49 17.32 -11.47
CA ALA A 111 15.98 18.68 -11.36
C ALA A 111 15.89 19.43 -12.71
N GLY A 112 16.02 20.77 -12.69
CA GLY A 112 16.15 21.60 -13.88
C GLY A 112 14.83 22.16 -14.46
N HIS A 113 13.67 21.87 -13.88
CA HIS A 113 12.40 22.48 -14.24
C HIS A 113 11.38 22.40 -13.12
N PHE A 114 10.39 23.28 -13.12
CA PHE A 114 9.24 23.25 -12.19
C PHE A 114 8.05 22.48 -12.78
N ALA A 115 7.08 22.10 -11.91
CA ALA A 115 5.89 21.35 -12.29
C ALA A 115 5.10 21.97 -13.45
N SER A 116 5.07 23.32 -13.56
CA SER A 116 4.43 24.06 -14.65
C SER A 116 5.09 23.83 -16.03
N LYS A 117 6.38 23.53 -16.06
CA LYS A 117 7.14 23.23 -17.27
C LYS A 117 7.48 21.75 -17.44
N CYS A 118 6.87 20.89 -16.65
CA CYS A 118 7.10 19.45 -16.69
C CYS A 118 6.48 18.85 -17.95
N LYS A 119 7.32 18.21 -18.79
CA LYS A 119 6.88 17.50 -19.99
C LYS A 119 6.42 16.07 -19.72
N LYS A 120 6.59 15.55 -18.48
CA LYS A 120 6.04 14.26 -18.09
C LYS A 120 4.52 14.38 -18.08
N ARG A 121 3.85 13.75 -19.05
CA ARG A 121 2.40 13.57 -18.98
C ARG A 121 2.09 12.81 -17.70
N GLU A 122 1.09 13.24 -16.95
CA GLU A 122 0.45 12.38 -15.98
C GLU A 122 -0.10 11.21 -16.81
N GLU A 123 0.51 10.05 -16.68
CA GLU A 123 -0.17 8.84 -17.13
C GLU A 123 -1.41 8.77 -16.23
N PRO A 124 -2.61 8.80 -16.82
CA PRO A 124 -3.81 8.60 -16.01
C PRO A 124 -3.58 7.30 -15.27
N ALA A 125 -3.84 7.29 -13.97
CA ALA A 125 -3.85 6.08 -13.19
C ALA A 125 -4.60 5.04 -14.03
N GLU A 126 -3.96 3.93 -14.37
CA GLU A 126 -4.60 2.88 -15.15
C GLU A 126 -5.80 2.44 -14.33
N GLU A 127 -6.99 2.94 -14.70
CA GLU A 127 -8.24 2.50 -14.11
C GLU A 127 -8.40 1.04 -14.52
N VAL A 128 -8.14 0.16 -13.57
CA VAL A 128 -8.33 -1.27 -13.75
C VAL A 128 -9.80 -1.58 -13.45
N TRP A 129 -10.50 -2.03 -14.47
CA TRP A 129 -11.89 -2.44 -14.37
C TRP A 129 -11.96 -3.93 -14.13
N GLU A 130 -12.55 -4.34 -13.02
CA GLU A 130 -12.74 -5.75 -12.68
C GLU A 130 -14.14 -6.21 -13.11
N CYS A 131 -14.22 -7.40 -13.70
CA CYS A 131 -15.49 -8.01 -14.07
C CYS A 131 -16.26 -8.45 -12.83
N GLU A 132 -17.55 -8.08 -12.71
CA GLU A 132 -18.42 -8.46 -11.59
C GLU A 132 -18.69 -9.98 -11.49
N TYR A 133 -18.46 -10.73 -12.57
CA TYR A 133 -18.80 -12.18 -12.65
C TYR A 133 -17.59 -13.10 -12.63
N CYS A 134 -16.36 -12.57 -12.82
CA CYS A 134 -15.12 -13.34 -12.74
C CYS A 134 -13.96 -12.41 -12.40
N ASN A 135 -12.81 -12.99 -12.01
CA ASN A 135 -11.63 -12.25 -11.56
C ASN A 135 -10.79 -11.65 -12.71
N ARG A 136 -11.36 -11.42 -13.90
CA ARG A 136 -10.64 -10.79 -15.01
C ARG A 136 -10.64 -9.28 -14.86
N THR A 137 -9.47 -8.70 -15.08
CA THR A 137 -9.23 -7.26 -15.07
C THR A 137 -9.06 -6.72 -16.49
N PHE A 138 -9.51 -5.49 -16.73
CA PHE A 138 -9.48 -4.81 -18.02
C PHE A 138 -8.91 -3.40 -17.86
N THR A 139 -8.17 -2.96 -18.84
CA THR A 139 -7.60 -1.60 -18.88
C THR A 139 -8.60 -0.55 -19.36
N THR A 140 -9.79 -0.96 -19.79
CA THR A 140 -10.86 -0.04 -20.23
C THR A 140 -12.24 -0.51 -19.76
N ARG A 141 -13.08 0.44 -19.35
CA ARG A 141 -14.48 0.19 -18.98
C ARG A 141 -15.25 -0.50 -20.10
N PHE A 142 -14.99 -0.11 -21.36
CA PHE A 142 -15.65 -0.70 -22.53
C PHE A 142 -15.31 -2.18 -22.69
N GLY A 143 -14.03 -2.54 -22.56
CA GLY A 143 -13.59 -3.94 -22.63
C GLY A 143 -14.21 -4.80 -21.51
N CYS A 144 -14.28 -4.26 -20.27
CA CYS A 144 -14.94 -4.91 -19.15
C CYS A 144 -16.44 -5.12 -19.45
N SER A 145 -17.15 -4.10 -19.87
CA SER A 145 -18.59 -4.16 -20.16
C SER A 145 -18.94 -5.13 -21.30
N ILE A 146 -18.13 -5.21 -22.36
CA ILE A 146 -18.33 -6.21 -23.42
C ILE A 146 -18.11 -7.63 -22.86
N HIS A 147 -17.05 -7.82 -22.08
CA HIS A 147 -16.78 -9.09 -21.44
C HIS A 147 -17.92 -9.49 -20.49
N GLU A 148 -18.44 -8.60 -19.68
CA GLU A 148 -19.56 -8.83 -18.76
C GLU A 148 -20.81 -9.31 -19.46
N LYS A 149 -21.16 -8.74 -20.61
CA LYS A 149 -22.29 -9.19 -21.44
C LYS A 149 -22.18 -10.66 -21.86
N SER A 150 -20.97 -11.19 -22.01
CA SER A 150 -20.72 -12.58 -22.33
C SER A 150 -20.46 -13.43 -21.07
N CYS A 151 -19.88 -12.84 -20.04
CA CYS A 151 -19.55 -13.49 -18.77
C CYS A 151 -20.79 -13.65 -17.88
N ALA A 152 -21.72 -12.70 -17.91
CA ALA A 152 -23.00 -12.76 -17.21
C ALA A 152 -23.97 -13.79 -17.81
N LYS A 153 -23.65 -14.37 -18.97
CA LYS A 153 -24.39 -15.56 -19.38
C LYS A 153 -24.10 -16.62 -18.32
N PRO A 154 -25.15 -17.15 -17.65
CA PRO A 154 -24.95 -18.20 -16.68
C PRO A 154 -24.07 -19.23 -17.38
N VAL A 155 -22.97 -19.64 -16.72
CA VAL A 155 -22.34 -20.91 -17.04
C VAL A 155 -23.49 -21.87 -16.95
N LYS A 156 -24.00 -22.30 -18.11
CA LYS A 156 -24.91 -23.43 -18.13
C LYS A 156 -24.05 -24.53 -17.52
N LEU A 157 -24.27 -24.80 -16.24
CA LEU A 157 -23.88 -26.06 -15.64
C LEU A 157 -24.25 -27.09 -16.70
N PRO A 158 -23.38 -28.09 -17.01
CA PRO A 158 -23.64 -29.04 -18.04
C PRO A 158 -25.07 -29.55 -17.84
N GLY A 159 -25.98 -28.91 -18.54
CA GLY A 159 -27.39 -29.20 -18.46
C GLY A 159 -27.58 -30.61 -18.99
N THR A 160 -28.66 -31.22 -18.66
CA THR A 160 -29.09 -32.46 -19.25
C THR A 160 -28.92 -32.38 -20.77
N CYS A 161 -28.17 -33.33 -21.33
CA CYS A 161 -27.99 -33.48 -22.78
C CYS A 161 -29.37 -33.59 -23.44
N TYR A 162 -29.71 -32.68 -24.36
CA TYR A 162 -31.00 -32.65 -25.04
C TYR A 162 -31.28 -33.95 -25.83
N ARG A 163 -30.22 -34.72 -26.18
CA ARG A 163 -30.34 -35.97 -26.93
C ARG A 163 -30.66 -37.15 -26.02
N CYS A 164 -29.99 -37.31 -24.88
CA CYS A 164 -30.15 -38.47 -24.02
C CYS A 164 -30.76 -38.18 -22.65
N GLY A 165 -30.91 -36.90 -22.27
CA GLY A 165 -31.45 -36.48 -20.99
C GLY A 165 -30.53 -36.68 -19.78
N ARG A 166 -29.26 -37.13 -19.96
CA ARG A 166 -28.28 -37.30 -18.88
C ARG A 166 -27.42 -36.04 -18.70
N GLU A 167 -26.91 -35.85 -17.53
CA GLU A 167 -26.02 -34.74 -17.20
C GLU A 167 -24.55 -35.04 -17.56
N GLY A 168 -23.70 -34.00 -17.69
CA GLY A 168 -22.26 -34.14 -17.85
C GLY A 168 -21.72 -34.05 -19.29
N HIS A 169 -22.57 -33.87 -20.31
CA HIS A 169 -22.16 -33.65 -21.71
C HIS A 169 -23.22 -32.90 -22.50
N TYR A 170 -22.86 -32.36 -23.66
CA TYR A 170 -23.78 -31.70 -24.60
C TYR A 170 -24.16 -32.66 -25.77
N SER A 171 -25.24 -32.32 -26.48
CA SER A 171 -25.76 -33.14 -27.58
C SER A 171 -24.75 -33.50 -28.67
N PRO A 172 -23.80 -32.64 -29.08
CA PRO A 172 -22.75 -33.00 -30.04
C PRO A 172 -21.83 -34.13 -29.56
N ASP A 173 -21.62 -34.21 -28.24
CA ASP A 173 -20.72 -35.21 -27.63
C ASP A 173 -21.50 -36.41 -27.05
N CYS A 174 -22.74 -36.60 -27.50
CA CYS A 174 -23.60 -37.63 -26.98
C CYS A 174 -23.45 -38.94 -27.75
N TYR A 175 -22.91 -39.97 -27.12
CA TYR A 175 -22.78 -41.34 -27.66
C TYR A 175 -23.88 -42.30 -27.20
N ALA A 176 -24.90 -41.76 -26.50
CA ALA A 176 -25.97 -42.62 -25.99
C ALA A 176 -26.94 -43.04 -27.10
N SER A 177 -27.27 -44.34 -27.18
CA SER A 177 -28.25 -44.92 -28.09
C SER A 177 -29.69 -44.85 -27.50
N ARG A 178 -29.86 -44.55 -26.22
CA ARG A 178 -31.17 -44.45 -25.58
C ARG A 178 -31.26 -43.26 -24.64
N HIS A 179 -32.42 -42.60 -24.66
CA HIS A 179 -32.78 -41.55 -23.74
C HIS A 179 -33.01 -42.09 -22.34
N ILE A 180 -32.79 -41.27 -21.29
CA ILE A 180 -33.04 -41.66 -19.88
C ILE A 180 -34.47 -42.16 -19.64
N LYS A 181 -35.42 -41.68 -20.48
CA LYS A 181 -36.83 -42.11 -20.44
C LYS A 181 -37.08 -43.40 -21.20
N GLY A 182 -36.07 -44.11 -21.73
CA GLY A 182 -36.16 -45.46 -22.29
C GLY A 182 -36.39 -45.59 -23.80
N TYR A 183 -36.66 -44.50 -24.54
CA TYR A 183 -36.81 -44.55 -26.02
C TYR A 183 -35.44 -44.47 -26.71
N GLN A 184 -35.38 -45.07 -27.92
CA GLN A 184 -34.20 -45.06 -28.78
C GLN A 184 -33.98 -43.68 -29.37
N ILE A 185 -32.70 -43.29 -29.49
CA ILE A 185 -32.25 -42.02 -30.06
C ILE A 185 -31.54 -42.36 -31.39
N GLU A 186 -32.05 -41.81 -32.49
CA GLU A 186 -31.37 -41.85 -33.77
C GLU A 186 -30.21 -40.87 -33.87
#